data_063e2e72f36c36895e1ae85b2a14a785
#
_entry.id   063e2e72f36c36895e1ae85b2a14a785
#
_cell.length_a   1.000
_cell.length_b   1.000
_cell.length_c   1.000
_cell.angle_alpha   90.00
_cell.angle_beta   90.00
_cell.angle_gamma   90.00
#
_symmetry.space_group_name_H-M   'P 1'
#
loop_
_entity.id
_entity.type
_entity.pdbx_description
1 polymer ?
#
loop_
_entity_poly.entity_id
_entity_poly.type
_entity_poly.pdbx_seq_one_letter_code
_entity_poly.pdbx_strand_id
1 'polypeptide(L)'
;QVAVIGYSGPTDRSPVFELSQICHQVGKILAERGDVLITGGRDGVMELVSESASSHGGRVLGILPSNDEGNDYNQIKIRTGMDFALRSLIISKSADAVISIGGEAGTLLEILSSYSYGKPVILMKGTGGWTDRILPVMIEGRYLDNRRTVEIRQAQDMTQLLKCLEEAENGKV
;
A
#
# COMPACT_ATOMS: atom_id res chain seq x y z
N GLN A 1 -5.92 -1.62 10.27
CA GLN A 1 -6.18 -1.28 8.87
C GLN A 1 -4.87 -1.05 8.14
N VAL A 2 -4.61 -1.81 7.08
CA VAL A 2 -3.36 -1.71 6.32
C VAL A 2 -3.68 -1.28 4.89
N ALA A 3 -3.09 -0.17 4.42
CA ALA A 3 -3.20 0.21 3.03
C ALA A 3 -2.11 -0.46 2.19
N VAL A 4 -2.46 -0.88 0.98
CA VAL A 4 -1.49 -1.30 -0.04
C VAL A 4 -1.60 -0.35 -1.23
N ILE A 5 -0.45 0.23 -1.58
CA ILE A 5 -0.29 1.18 -2.68
C ILE A 5 0.75 0.66 -3.67
N GLY A 6 0.65 1.06 -4.95
CA GLY A 6 1.59 0.58 -5.95
C GLY A 6 1.19 0.92 -7.37
N TYR A 7 1.75 0.17 -8.34
CA TYR A 7 1.43 0.36 -9.75
C TYR A 7 -0.04 0.15 -10.04
N SER A 8 -0.61 1.02 -10.86
CA SER A 8 -1.87 0.81 -11.58
C SER A 8 -1.61 0.28 -12.99
N GLY A 9 -2.64 -0.22 -13.64
CA GLY A 9 -2.59 -0.72 -15.01
C GLY A 9 -2.93 -2.21 -15.12
N PRO A 10 -2.90 -2.76 -16.34
CA PRO A 10 -3.29 -4.14 -16.60
C PRO A 10 -2.46 -5.14 -15.82
N THR A 11 -3.11 -6.15 -15.23
CA THR A 11 -2.44 -7.18 -14.41
C THR A 11 -1.69 -8.22 -15.24
N ASP A 12 -1.96 -8.28 -16.55
CA ASP A 12 -1.32 -9.18 -17.53
C ASP A 12 -0.09 -8.57 -18.22
N ARG A 13 0.35 -7.37 -17.81
CA ARG A 13 1.46 -6.64 -18.43
C ARG A 13 2.43 -6.10 -17.41
N SER A 14 3.69 -5.93 -17.88
CA SER A 14 4.75 -5.23 -17.15
C SER A 14 4.32 -3.78 -16.80
N PRO A 15 4.68 -3.27 -15.60
CA PRO A 15 5.45 -3.91 -14.54
C PRO A 15 4.58 -4.70 -13.54
N VAL A 16 3.25 -4.70 -13.68
CA VAL A 16 2.34 -5.32 -12.70
C VAL A 16 2.42 -6.84 -12.72
N PHE A 17 2.52 -7.43 -13.92
CA PHE A 17 2.56 -8.89 -14.10
C PHE A 17 3.70 -9.54 -13.29
N GLU A 18 4.90 -8.96 -13.29
CA GLU A 18 6.06 -9.47 -12.57
C GLU A 18 5.89 -9.41 -11.05
N LEU A 19 4.98 -8.59 -10.57
CA LEU A 19 4.69 -8.40 -9.14
C LEU A 19 3.52 -9.26 -8.65
N SER A 20 2.90 -10.06 -9.52
CA SER A 20 1.71 -10.85 -9.18
C SER A 20 1.93 -11.75 -7.96
N GLN A 21 3.07 -12.45 -7.92
CA GLN A 21 3.36 -13.35 -6.81
C GLN A 21 3.48 -12.60 -5.46
N ILE A 22 4.20 -11.48 -5.43
CA ILE A 22 4.36 -10.70 -4.19
C ILE A 22 3.04 -10.08 -3.76
N CYS A 23 2.22 -9.59 -4.71
CA CYS A 23 0.90 -9.06 -4.42
C CYS A 23 -0.02 -10.12 -3.80
N HIS A 24 -0.04 -11.32 -4.36
CA HIS A 24 -0.83 -12.43 -3.81
C HIS A 24 -0.37 -12.85 -2.42
N GLN A 25 0.93 -12.89 -2.16
CA GLN A 25 1.47 -13.20 -0.83
C GLN A 25 1.11 -12.12 0.19
N VAL A 26 1.19 -10.85 -0.17
CA VAL A 26 0.80 -9.73 0.70
C VAL A 26 -0.69 -9.77 1.01
N GLY A 27 -1.56 -9.96 0.01
CA GLY A 27 -3.00 -10.07 0.21
C GLY A 27 -3.38 -11.22 1.15
N LYS A 28 -2.77 -12.40 0.96
CA LYS A 28 -2.96 -13.57 1.82
C LYS A 28 -2.54 -13.27 3.27
N ILE A 29 -1.36 -12.71 3.48
CA ILE A 29 -0.85 -12.37 4.82
C ILE A 29 -1.80 -11.42 5.55
N LEU A 30 -2.27 -10.37 4.89
CA LEU A 30 -3.19 -9.41 5.51
C LEU A 30 -4.53 -10.06 5.88
N ALA A 31 -5.04 -10.95 5.04
CA ALA A 31 -6.25 -11.72 5.34
C ALA A 31 -6.07 -12.66 6.55
N GLU A 32 -4.98 -13.42 6.58
CA GLU A 32 -4.66 -14.36 7.67
C GLU A 32 -4.40 -13.66 9.01
N ARG A 33 -3.87 -12.43 8.99
CA ARG A 33 -3.71 -11.58 10.17
C ARG A 33 -5.03 -10.96 10.66
N GLY A 34 -6.09 -11.02 9.85
CA GLY A 34 -7.36 -10.38 10.14
C GLY A 34 -7.37 -8.86 9.91
N ASP A 35 -6.39 -8.34 9.19
CA ASP A 35 -6.32 -6.94 8.82
C ASP A 35 -7.45 -6.55 7.85
N VAL A 36 -7.88 -5.29 7.92
CA VAL A 36 -8.69 -4.70 6.86
C VAL A 36 -7.75 -4.13 5.81
N LEU A 37 -7.75 -4.72 4.62
CA LEU A 37 -7.01 -4.19 3.47
C LEU A 37 -7.69 -2.94 2.93
N ILE A 38 -6.95 -1.84 2.84
CA ILE A 38 -7.38 -0.62 2.16
C ILE A 38 -6.58 -0.47 0.87
N THR A 39 -7.26 -0.20 -0.24
CA THR A 39 -6.59 0.12 -1.52
C THR A 39 -7.30 1.28 -2.22
N GLY A 40 -6.71 1.75 -3.32
CA GLY A 40 -7.38 2.66 -4.24
C GLY A 40 -8.52 2.02 -5.02
N GLY A 41 -8.76 0.73 -4.83
CA GLY A 41 -9.92 0.00 -5.32
C GLY A 41 -9.96 -0.27 -6.81
N ARG A 42 -8.89 0.02 -7.57
CA ARG A 42 -8.87 -0.11 -9.03
C ARG A 42 -8.02 -1.30 -9.49
N ASP A 43 -7.27 -1.11 -10.52
CA ASP A 43 -6.44 -2.07 -11.25
C ASP A 43 -5.03 -2.27 -10.65
N GLY A 44 -4.24 -3.09 -11.30
CA GLY A 44 -2.82 -3.28 -10.99
C GLY A 44 -2.56 -3.96 -9.64
N VAL A 45 -1.60 -3.44 -8.90
CA VAL A 45 -1.25 -3.93 -7.55
C VAL A 45 -2.47 -3.96 -6.64
N MET A 46 -3.34 -2.93 -6.72
CA MET A 46 -4.55 -2.83 -5.92
C MET A 46 -5.50 -4.01 -6.18
N GLU A 47 -5.69 -4.38 -7.44
CA GLU A 47 -6.53 -5.50 -7.84
C GLU A 47 -5.96 -6.84 -7.38
N LEU A 48 -4.68 -7.11 -7.65
CA LEU A 48 -4.02 -8.37 -7.30
C LEU A 48 -4.00 -8.63 -5.78
N VAL A 49 -3.71 -7.62 -4.96
CA VAL A 49 -3.75 -7.80 -3.50
C VAL A 49 -5.18 -7.96 -2.99
N SER A 50 -6.15 -7.25 -3.59
CA SER A 50 -7.56 -7.36 -3.22
C SER A 50 -8.14 -8.73 -3.57
N GLU A 51 -7.80 -9.26 -4.76
CA GLU A 51 -8.15 -10.62 -5.18
C GLU A 51 -7.67 -11.66 -4.18
N SER A 52 -6.38 -11.61 -3.85
CA SER A 52 -5.81 -12.56 -2.90
C SER A 52 -6.39 -12.41 -1.50
N ALA A 53 -6.51 -11.20 -0.98
CA ALA A 53 -7.10 -10.99 0.34
C ALA A 53 -8.55 -11.51 0.41
N SER A 54 -9.36 -11.18 -0.60
CA SER A 54 -10.75 -11.63 -0.68
C SER A 54 -10.86 -13.16 -0.76
N SER A 55 -10.03 -13.82 -1.59
CA SER A 55 -10.04 -15.28 -1.73
C SER A 55 -9.60 -16.04 -0.45
N HIS A 56 -8.88 -15.36 0.44
CA HIS A 56 -8.50 -15.90 1.75
C HIS A 56 -9.42 -15.42 2.90
N GLY A 57 -10.61 -14.91 2.58
CA GLY A 57 -11.60 -14.48 3.57
C GLY A 57 -11.28 -13.16 4.26
N GLY A 58 -10.34 -12.38 3.73
CA GLY A 58 -10.00 -11.05 4.23
C GLY A 58 -11.04 -10.00 3.88
N ARG A 59 -11.01 -8.88 4.58
CA ARG A 59 -11.88 -7.73 4.36
C ARG A 59 -11.18 -6.68 3.50
N VAL A 60 -11.80 -6.30 2.38
CA VAL A 60 -11.24 -5.39 1.39
C VAL A 60 -12.10 -4.14 1.26
N LEU A 61 -11.47 -2.99 1.47
CA LEU A 61 -12.05 -1.65 1.35
C LEU A 61 -11.38 -0.91 0.17
N GLY A 62 -12.15 -0.59 -0.85
CA GLY A 62 -11.72 0.28 -1.95
C GLY A 62 -12.13 1.73 -1.73
N ILE A 63 -11.16 2.65 -1.66
CA ILE A 63 -11.40 4.10 -1.63
C ILE A 63 -11.24 4.63 -3.05
N LEU A 64 -12.36 4.88 -3.72
CA LEU A 64 -12.44 5.14 -5.16
C LEU A 64 -12.42 6.64 -5.48
N PRO A 65 -11.78 7.04 -6.58
CA PRO A 65 -11.87 8.40 -7.08
C PRO A 65 -13.22 8.62 -7.78
N SER A 66 -13.70 9.84 -7.79
CA SER A 66 -14.92 10.22 -8.52
C SER A 66 -16.08 9.22 -8.30
N ASN A 67 -16.72 8.76 -9.37
CA ASN A 67 -17.78 7.76 -9.36
C ASN A 67 -17.29 6.41 -9.93
N ASP A 68 -16.01 6.10 -9.79
CA ASP A 68 -15.40 4.85 -10.27
C ASP A 68 -16.08 3.62 -9.62
N GLU A 69 -16.26 2.56 -10.38
CA GLU A 69 -16.87 1.31 -9.89
C GLU A 69 -15.85 0.41 -9.16
N GLY A 70 -14.55 0.62 -9.43
CA GLY A 70 -13.47 -0.18 -8.86
C GLY A 70 -13.47 -1.63 -9.31
N ASN A 71 -12.55 -2.43 -8.79
CA ASN A 71 -12.50 -3.86 -9.07
C ASN A 71 -13.54 -4.65 -8.26
N ASP A 72 -13.79 -5.90 -8.67
CA ASP A 72 -14.84 -6.76 -8.10
C ASP A 72 -14.49 -7.34 -6.71
N TYR A 73 -13.23 -7.25 -6.31
CA TYR A 73 -12.76 -7.79 -5.02
C TYR A 73 -12.97 -6.83 -3.84
N ASN A 74 -13.35 -5.57 -4.10
CA ASN A 74 -13.70 -4.62 -3.04
C ASN A 74 -15.08 -4.95 -2.46
N GLN A 75 -15.14 -5.51 -1.27
CA GLN A 75 -16.40 -5.77 -0.56
C GLN A 75 -17.07 -4.49 -0.08
N ILE A 76 -16.27 -3.48 0.27
CA ILE A 76 -16.76 -2.15 0.64
C ILE A 76 -16.15 -1.14 -0.32
N LYS A 77 -17.00 -0.35 -0.97
CA LYS A 77 -16.61 0.66 -1.96
C LYS A 77 -17.00 2.06 -1.47
N ILE A 78 -16.00 2.91 -1.17
CA ILE A 78 -16.23 4.30 -0.82
C ILE A 78 -15.94 5.16 -2.06
N ARG A 79 -16.98 5.67 -2.69
CA ARG A 79 -16.90 6.63 -3.79
C ARG A 79 -16.75 8.03 -3.21
N THR A 80 -15.54 8.60 -3.31
CA THR A 80 -15.22 9.86 -2.63
C THR A 80 -15.71 11.09 -3.38
N GLY A 81 -15.99 10.99 -4.66
CA GLY A 81 -16.24 12.14 -5.54
C GLY A 81 -15.00 13.00 -5.81
N MET A 82 -13.85 12.63 -5.27
CA MET A 82 -12.60 13.37 -5.37
C MET A 82 -11.77 12.91 -6.57
N ASP A 83 -10.85 13.76 -7.03
CA ASP A 83 -9.83 13.36 -7.99
C ASP A 83 -8.84 12.36 -7.38
N PHE A 84 -7.93 11.85 -8.21
CA PHE A 84 -6.93 10.85 -7.78
C PHE A 84 -6.01 11.35 -6.67
N ALA A 85 -5.58 12.61 -6.70
CA ALA A 85 -4.62 13.15 -5.73
C ALA A 85 -5.27 13.30 -4.35
N LEU A 86 -6.44 13.92 -4.28
CA LEU A 86 -7.16 14.09 -3.03
C LEU A 86 -7.60 12.76 -2.42
N ARG A 87 -8.05 11.81 -3.26
CA ARG A 87 -8.42 10.47 -2.83
C ARG A 87 -7.23 9.71 -2.21
N SER A 88 -6.02 9.86 -2.76
CA SER A 88 -4.79 9.26 -2.21
C SER A 88 -4.49 9.73 -0.78
N LEU A 89 -4.80 10.99 -0.46
CA LEU A 89 -4.67 11.51 0.91
C LEU A 89 -5.65 10.82 1.88
N ILE A 90 -6.85 10.48 1.41
CA ILE A 90 -7.82 9.74 2.22
C ILE A 90 -7.32 8.33 2.52
N ILE A 91 -6.75 7.62 1.53
CA ILE A 91 -6.12 6.30 1.74
C ILE A 91 -5.06 6.39 2.83
N SER A 92 -4.09 7.30 2.66
CA SER A 92 -2.97 7.50 3.59
C SER A 92 -3.45 7.79 5.01
N LYS A 93 -4.50 8.60 5.15
CA LYS A 93 -5.02 9.01 6.47
C LYS A 93 -5.87 7.93 7.14
N SER A 94 -6.55 7.09 6.35
CA SER A 94 -7.41 6.02 6.85
C SER A 94 -6.64 4.79 7.32
N ALA A 95 -5.42 4.60 6.86
CA ALA A 95 -4.60 3.45 7.24
C ALA A 95 -3.91 3.64 8.60
N ASP A 96 -3.59 2.52 9.22
CA ASP A 96 -2.72 2.44 10.40
C ASP A 96 -1.26 2.19 10.01
N ALA A 97 -1.05 1.49 8.88
CA ALA A 97 0.23 1.27 8.23
C ALA A 97 0.02 1.19 6.71
N VAL A 98 1.07 1.46 5.94
CA VAL A 98 1.03 1.46 4.47
C VAL A 98 2.13 0.56 3.93
N ILE A 99 1.77 -0.34 3.01
CA ILE A 99 2.72 -1.18 2.26
C ILE A 99 2.81 -0.64 0.83
N SER A 100 4.01 -0.36 0.36
CA SER A 100 4.26 0.16 -0.99
C SER A 100 4.92 -0.91 -1.87
N ILE A 101 4.35 -1.14 -3.06
CA ILE A 101 4.79 -2.15 -4.04
C ILE A 101 4.96 -1.47 -5.41
N GLY A 102 6.18 -1.15 -5.79
CA GLY A 102 6.46 -0.43 -7.03
C GLY A 102 5.84 0.97 -7.08
N GLY A 103 5.19 1.28 -8.20
CA GLY A 103 4.33 2.47 -8.33
C GLY A 103 4.98 3.72 -8.90
N GLU A 104 4.12 4.61 -9.39
CA GLU A 104 4.50 5.86 -10.04
C GLU A 104 4.21 7.09 -9.15
N ALA A 105 4.01 8.27 -9.73
CA ALA A 105 3.88 9.54 -9.00
C ALA A 105 2.75 9.54 -7.95
N GLY A 106 1.63 8.82 -8.21
CA GLY A 106 0.56 8.65 -7.24
C GLY A 106 1.04 7.91 -5.99
N THR A 107 1.82 6.84 -6.18
CA THR A 107 2.41 6.08 -5.06
C THR A 107 3.40 6.93 -4.26
N LEU A 108 4.21 7.78 -4.93
CA LEU A 108 5.07 8.73 -4.23
C LEU A 108 4.26 9.70 -3.36
N LEU A 109 3.16 10.23 -3.88
CA LEU A 109 2.27 11.11 -3.11
C LEU A 109 1.73 10.39 -1.87
N GLU A 110 1.34 9.12 -2.01
CA GLU A 110 0.84 8.30 -0.89
C GLU A 110 1.93 7.99 0.14
N ILE A 111 3.17 7.71 -0.28
CA ILE A 111 4.33 7.55 0.62
C ILE A 111 4.57 8.84 1.42
N LEU A 112 4.66 9.99 0.73
CA LEU A 112 4.93 11.29 1.36
C LEU A 112 3.82 11.71 2.32
N SER A 113 2.57 11.54 1.92
CA SER A 113 1.42 11.88 2.77
C SER A 113 1.32 10.96 3.99
N SER A 114 1.51 9.66 3.82
CA SER A 114 1.53 8.71 4.93
C SER A 114 2.61 9.05 5.95
N TYR A 115 3.84 9.30 5.49
CA TYR A 115 4.92 9.78 6.35
C TYR A 115 4.56 11.07 7.09
N SER A 116 3.98 12.05 6.38
CA SER A 116 3.59 13.33 6.97
C SER A 116 2.48 13.19 8.02
N TYR A 117 1.62 12.18 7.89
CA TYR A 117 0.58 11.84 8.87
C TYR A 117 1.09 10.95 10.01
N GLY A 118 2.37 10.64 10.07
CA GLY A 118 2.95 9.77 11.09
C GLY A 118 2.56 8.30 10.93
N LYS A 119 2.16 7.89 9.72
CA LYS A 119 1.79 6.50 9.44
C LYS A 119 3.03 5.71 9.04
N PRO A 120 3.32 4.56 9.68
CA PRO A 120 4.39 3.67 9.24
C PRO A 120 4.24 3.27 7.78
N VAL A 121 5.31 3.43 7.00
CA VAL A 121 5.38 2.99 5.61
C VAL A 121 6.38 1.85 5.50
N ILE A 122 5.98 0.77 4.85
CA ILE A 122 6.82 -0.39 4.58
C ILE A 122 7.04 -0.47 3.07
N LEU A 123 8.27 -0.29 2.63
CA LEU A 123 8.65 -0.38 1.22
C LEU A 123 9.02 -1.83 0.89
N MET A 124 8.30 -2.46 -0.04
CA MET A 124 8.64 -3.77 -0.58
C MET A 124 9.78 -3.61 -1.59
N LYS A 125 11.00 -3.74 -1.11
CA LYS A 125 12.23 -3.48 -1.86
C LYS A 125 12.41 -4.47 -3.01
N GLY A 126 12.85 -3.97 -4.15
CA GLY A 126 13.03 -4.76 -5.38
C GLY A 126 11.77 -4.84 -6.24
N THR A 127 10.72 -4.06 -5.92
CA THR A 127 9.49 -4.01 -6.70
C THR A 127 9.46 -2.87 -7.73
N GLY A 128 10.53 -2.09 -7.80
CA GLY A 128 10.68 -1.00 -8.79
C GLY A 128 9.93 0.28 -8.41
N GLY A 129 9.74 1.15 -9.40
CA GLY A 129 9.00 2.40 -9.24
C GLY A 129 9.51 3.29 -8.12
N TRP A 130 8.62 4.10 -7.55
CA TRP A 130 8.97 4.98 -6.44
C TRP A 130 9.22 4.25 -5.13
N THR A 131 8.75 3.02 -4.98
CA THR A 131 9.10 2.18 -3.82
C THR A 131 10.60 2.00 -3.69
N ASP A 132 11.32 1.80 -4.81
CA ASP A 132 12.79 1.69 -4.81
C ASP A 132 13.50 3.03 -5.03
N ARG A 133 12.94 3.91 -5.88
CA ARG A 133 13.56 5.20 -6.21
C ARG A 133 13.72 6.13 -5.00
N ILE A 134 12.88 6.00 -3.98
CA ILE A 134 12.96 6.85 -2.78
C ILE A 134 14.10 6.43 -1.83
N LEU A 135 14.56 5.18 -1.90
CA LEU A 135 15.55 4.63 -0.97
C LEU A 135 16.85 5.46 -0.85
N PRO A 136 17.51 5.86 -1.96
CA PRO A 136 18.78 6.57 -1.90
C PRO A 136 18.67 8.01 -1.37
N VAL A 137 17.48 8.58 -1.28
CA VAL A 137 17.28 9.95 -0.78
C VAL A 137 16.81 10.00 0.67
N MET A 138 16.57 8.84 1.29
CA MET A 138 16.15 8.78 2.69
C MET A 138 17.32 9.10 3.64
N ILE A 139 17.05 9.92 4.64
CA ILE A 139 17.97 10.22 5.72
C ILE A 139 18.14 8.97 6.60
N GLU A 140 19.39 8.54 6.79
CA GLU A 140 19.72 7.32 7.56
C GLU A 140 18.99 6.05 7.06
N GLY A 141 18.51 6.05 5.79
CA GLY A 141 17.72 4.96 5.23
C GLY A 141 16.34 4.76 5.86
N ARG A 142 15.83 5.75 6.62
CA ARG A 142 14.60 5.62 7.41
C ARG A 142 13.65 6.82 7.35
N TYR A 143 14.14 8.04 7.09
CA TYR A 143 13.37 9.26 7.24
C TYR A 143 13.36 10.08 5.95
N LEU A 144 12.28 10.82 5.70
CA LEU A 144 12.19 11.68 4.53
C LEU A 144 12.59 13.12 4.82
N ASP A 145 12.60 13.53 6.08
CA ASP A 145 13.03 14.86 6.49
C ASP A 145 13.60 14.88 7.92
N ASN A 146 14.13 16.04 8.32
CA ASN A 146 14.74 16.23 9.62
C ASN A 146 13.77 16.19 10.81
N ARG A 147 12.45 16.24 10.57
CA ARG A 147 11.43 16.09 11.63
C ARG A 147 11.35 14.66 12.14
N ARG A 148 11.76 13.68 11.32
CA ARG A 148 11.76 12.24 11.68
C ARG A 148 10.42 11.76 12.22
N THR A 149 9.34 12.16 11.54
CA THR A 149 7.94 11.98 12.00
C THR A 149 7.62 10.51 12.29
N VAL A 150 8.06 9.60 11.43
CA VAL A 150 7.88 8.15 11.56
C VAL A 150 8.96 7.42 10.78
N GLU A 151 9.36 6.23 11.20
CA GLU A 151 10.29 5.42 10.43
C GLU A 151 9.63 4.80 9.20
N ILE A 152 10.29 4.94 8.05
CA ILE A 152 10.00 4.12 6.86
C ILE A 152 10.81 2.83 7.00
N ARG A 153 10.13 1.71 6.90
CA ARG A 153 10.73 0.38 6.97
C ARG A 153 10.89 -0.22 5.58
N GLN A 154 11.78 -1.19 5.47
CA GLN A 154 12.07 -1.89 4.21
C GLN A 154 11.91 -3.39 4.43
N ALA A 155 11.25 -4.07 3.50
CA ALA A 155 11.11 -5.51 3.48
C ALA A 155 11.48 -6.06 2.10
N GLN A 156 12.21 -7.17 2.04
CA GLN A 156 12.60 -7.85 0.80
C GLN A 156 11.83 -9.16 0.59
N ASP A 157 11.20 -9.65 1.64
CA ASP A 157 10.44 -10.89 1.66
C ASP A 157 9.28 -10.81 2.67
N MET A 158 8.46 -11.84 2.68
CA MET A 158 7.28 -11.89 3.55
C MET A 158 7.61 -12.01 5.04
N THR A 159 8.74 -12.61 5.40
CA THR A 159 9.20 -12.69 6.81
C THR A 159 9.54 -11.31 7.34
N GLN A 160 10.27 -10.52 6.54
CA GLN A 160 10.59 -9.13 6.90
C GLN A 160 9.34 -8.25 6.90
N LEU A 161 8.41 -8.45 5.96
CA LEU A 161 7.14 -7.73 5.96
C LEU A 161 6.34 -7.97 7.25
N LEU A 162 6.19 -9.22 7.67
CA LEU A 162 5.51 -9.56 8.93
C LEU A 162 6.14 -8.88 10.13
N LYS A 163 7.47 -8.92 10.23
CA LYS A 163 8.20 -8.22 11.28
C LYS A 163 7.96 -6.71 11.26
N CYS A 164 7.99 -6.08 10.07
CA CYS A 164 7.72 -4.66 9.93
C CYS A 164 6.29 -4.29 10.35
N LEU A 165 5.31 -5.14 10.05
CA LEU A 165 3.90 -4.94 10.47
C LEU A 165 3.76 -5.03 11.99
N GLU A 166 4.37 -6.04 12.63
CA GLU A 166 4.38 -6.19 14.10
C GLU A 166 5.03 -5.00 14.81
N GLU A 167 6.17 -4.52 14.29
CA GLU A 167 6.84 -3.32 14.81
C GLU A 167 6.00 -2.05 14.64
N ALA A 168 5.26 -1.94 13.52
CA ALA A 168 4.36 -0.82 13.27
C ALA A 168 3.16 -0.80 14.23
N GLU A 169 2.68 -1.96 14.66
CA GLU A 169 1.61 -2.09 15.66
C GLU A 169 2.11 -1.72 17.06
N ASN A 170 3.30 -2.21 17.44
CA ASN A 170 3.89 -1.99 18.77
C ASN A 170 4.36 -0.55 18.98
N GLY A 171 4.68 0.19 17.93
CA GLY A 171 5.08 1.60 17.97
C GLY A 171 3.92 2.59 18.17
N LYS A 172 2.70 2.13 18.34
CA LYS A 172 1.48 2.95 18.59
C LYS A 172 1.23 3.28 20.07
N VAL A 173 2.29 3.38 20.88
CA VAL A 173 2.19 3.80 22.30
C VAL A 173 2.37 5.31 22.42
#